data_99e56714e8bf63da4bc99ff09ab01462
#
_entry.id   99e56714e8bf63da4bc99ff09ab01462
#
_cell.length_a   1.000
_cell.length_b   1.000
_cell.length_c   1.000
_cell.angle_alpha   90.00
_cell.angle_beta   90.00
_cell.angle_gamma   90.00
#
_symmetry.space_group_name_H-M   'P 1'
#
loop_
_entity.id
_entity.type
_entity.pdbx_description
1 polymer ?
#
loop_
_entity_poly.entity_id
_entity_poly.type
_entity_poly.pdbx_seq_one_letter_code
_entity_poly.pdbx_strand_id
1 'polypeptide(L)'
;MYHILIVEDDKGLNHGIMLALKEAETEFYSAYTIGQAQEIRKEKEVDMVLLDVNLPDGSGFDFLREIRKTSQVPVLIITANDMEIDEVTGLSLGADDYITKPFSLLVLRA
;
A
#
# COMPACT_ATOMS: atom_id res chain seq x y z
N MET A 1 11.93 -7.56 -13.36
CA MET A 1 10.56 -7.03 -13.33
C MET A 1 10.27 -6.45 -11.96
N TYR A 2 9.62 -5.30 -11.90
CA TYR A 2 9.30 -4.61 -10.66
C TYR A 2 7.93 -5.05 -10.17
N HIS A 3 7.83 -5.50 -8.91
CA HIS A 3 6.59 -6.05 -8.37
C HIS A 3 6.00 -5.11 -7.31
N ILE A 4 4.76 -4.69 -7.52
CA ILE A 4 4.04 -3.78 -6.62
C ILE A 4 2.85 -4.51 -6.01
N LEU A 5 2.76 -4.52 -4.68
CA LEU A 5 1.61 -5.03 -3.96
C LEU A 5 0.69 -3.86 -3.59
N ILE A 6 -0.56 -3.93 -4.01
CA ILE A 6 -1.59 -2.95 -3.68
C ILE A 6 -2.54 -3.55 -2.66
N VAL A 7 -2.57 -2.98 -1.46
CA VAL A 7 -3.44 -3.43 -0.36
C VAL A 7 -4.52 -2.39 -0.15
N GLU A 8 -5.67 -2.60 -0.79
CA GLU A 8 -6.80 -1.69 -0.81
C GLU A 8 -8.09 -2.48 -1.02
N ASP A 9 -9.05 -2.35 -0.11
CA ASP A 9 -10.30 -3.12 -0.16
C ASP A 9 -11.31 -2.62 -1.19
N ASP A 10 -11.23 -1.36 -1.59
CA ASP A 10 -12.05 -0.85 -2.69
C ASP A 10 -11.49 -1.37 -4.01
N LYS A 11 -12.21 -2.33 -4.60
CA LYS A 11 -11.74 -3.00 -5.82
C LYS A 11 -11.59 -2.05 -7.01
N GLY A 12 -12.48 -1.09 -7.13
CA GLY A 12 -12.41 -0.08 -8.20
C GLY A 12 -11.17 0.80 -8.05
N LEU A 13 -10.89 1.26 -6.86
CA LEU A 13 -9.71 2.07 -6.59
C LEU A 13 -8.43 1.25 -6.75
N ASN A 14 -8.41 0.01 -6.25
CA ASN A 14 -7.27 -0.89 -6.40
C ASN A 14 -6.92 -1.06 -7.87
N HIS A 15 -7.92 -1.36 -8.70
CA HIS A 15 -7.74 -1.53 -10.14
C HIS A 15 -7.30 -0.22 -10.82
N GLY A 16 -7.88 0.90 -10.42
CA GLY A 16 -7.54 2.21 -10.95
C GLY A 16 -6.08 2.60 -10.66
N ILE A 17 -5.60 2.29 -9.46
CA ILE A 17 -4.20 2.51 -9.10
C ILE A 17 -3.28 1.67 -10.00
N MET A 18 -3.62 0.40 -10.18
CA MET A 18 -2.85 -0.49 -11.06
C MET A 18 -2.76 0.09 -12.47
N LEU A 19 -3.89 0.51 -13.03
CA LEU A 19 -3.92 1.05 -14.39
C LEU A 19 -3.08 2.34 -14.51
N ALA A 20 -3.12 3.20 -13.49
CA ALA A 20 -2.38 4.46 -13.49
C ALA A 20 -0.87 4.25 -13.43
N LEU A 21 -0.42 3.19 -12.75
CA LEU A 21 1.00 2.92 -12.55
C LEU A 21 1.58 1.89 -13.50
N LYS A 22 0.75 1.31 -14.35
CA LYS A 22 1.16 0.22 -15.23
C LYS A 22 2.25 0.66 -16.21
N GLU A 23 3.33 -0.11 -16.25
CA GLU A 23 4.43 0.06 -17.17
C GLU A 23 4.91 -1.32 -17.63
N ALA A 24 5.73 -1.35 -18.72
CA ALA A 24 6.12 -2.58 -19.39
C ALA A 24 6.84 -3.58 -18.47
N GLU A 25 7.65 -3.10 -17.53
CA GLU A 25 8.45 -3.96 -16.66
C GLU A 25 7.88 -4.05 -15.24
N THR A 26 6.58 -3.76 -15.08
CA THR A 26 5.92 -3.75 -13.78
C THR A 26 4.82 -4.79 -13.71
N GLU A 27 4.80 -5.57 -12.63
CA GLU A 27 3.76 -6.54 -12.34
C GLU A 27 3.09 -6.16 -11.02
N PHE A 28 1.77 -6.36 -10.93
CA PHE A 28 0.98 -5.97 -9.78
C PHE A 28 0.33 -7.17 -9.12
N TYR A 29 0.30 -7.14 -7.79
CA TYR A 29 -0.49 -8.06 -6.98
C TYR A 29 -1.52 -7.23 -6.23
N SER A 30 -2.78 -7.65 -6.27
CA SER A 30 -3.87 -6.96 -5.56
C SER A 30 -4.31 -7.75 -4.35
N ALA A 31 -4.32 -7.10 -3.20
CA ALA A 31 -4.86 -7.65 -1.97
C ALA A 31 -5.97 -6.74 -1.47
N TYR A 32 -7.07 -7.31 -1.05
CA TYR A 32 -8.23 -6.57 -0.57
C TYR A 32 -8.35 -6.65 0.95
N THR A 33 -7.49 -7.45 1.58
CA THR A 33 -7.42 -7.63 3.03
C THR A 33 -5.96 -7.78 3.44
N ILE A 34 -5.70 -7.61 4.74
CA ILE A 34 -4.36 -7.83 5.29
C ILE A 34 -3.97 -9.31 5.12
N GLY A 35 -4.91 -10.22 5.35
CA GLY A 35 -4.65 -11.66 5.18
C GLY A 35 -4.18 -12.02 3.79
N GLN A 36 -4.82 -11.47 2.76
CA GLN A 36 -4.40 -11.67 1.37
C GLN A 36 -3.00 -11.11 1.12
N ALA A 37 -2.73 -9.93 1.65
CA ALA A 37 -1.42 -9.30 1.51
C ALA A 37 -0.32 -10.13 2.17
N GLN A 38 -0.59 -10.69 3.34
CA GLN A 38 0.36 -11.56 4.04
C GLN A 38 0.69 -12.81 3.21
N GLU A 39 -0.33 -13.43 2.62
CA GLU A 39 -0.13 -14.61 1.77
C GLU A 39 0.70 -14.28 0.52
N ILE A 40 0.43 -13.14 -0.11
CA ILE A 40 1.19 -12.72 -1.28
C ILE A 40 2.66 -12.50 -0.91
N ARG A 41 2.92 -11.85 0.21
CA ARG A 41 4.30 -11.59 0.65
C ARG A 41 5.07 -12.87 0.98
N LYS A 42 4.39 -13.92 1.40
CA LYS A 42 5.03 -15.21 1.66
C LYS A 42 5.46 -15.91 0.37
N GLU A 43 4.69 -15.77 -0.69
CA GLU A 43 4.87 -16.53 -1.93
C GLU A 43 5.56 -15.76 -3.04
N LYS A 44 5.47 -14.43 -2.99
CA LYS A 44 5.96 -13.57 -4.08
C LYS A 44 6.96 -12.55 -3.57
N GLU A 45 7.89 -12.20 -4.45
CA GLU A 45 8.80 -11.10 -4.19
C GLU A 45 8.08 -9.78 -4.46
N VAL A 46 8.15 -8.85 -3.51
CA VAL A 46 7.47 -7.55 -3.59
C VAL A 46 8.52 -6.45 -3.43
N ASP A 47 8.54 -5.53 -4.40
CA ASP A 47 9.50 -4.43 -4.44
C ASP A 47 8.94 -3.12 -3.88
N MET A 48 7.62 -3.00 -3.79
CA MET A 48 6.95 -1.82 -3.25
C MET A 48 5.55 -2.21 -2.77
N VAL A 49 5.09 -1.58 -1.68
CA VAL A 49 3.74 -1.79 -1.14
C VAL A 49 2.99 -0.47 -1.13
N LEU A 50 1.79 -0.48 -1.71
CA LEU A 50 0.81 0.62 -1.57
C LEU A 50 -0.24 0.13 -0.58
N LEU A 51 -0.38 0.81 0.55
CA LEU A 51 -1.11 0.28 1.70
C LEU A 51 -2.17 1.24 2.20
N ASP A 52 -3.43 0.80 2.23
CA ASP A 52 -4.50 1.52 2.90
C ASP A 52 -4.46 1.25 4.40
N VAL A 53 -4.83 2.24 5.19
CA VAL A 53 -4.89 2.12 6.65
C VAL A 53 -6.14 1.37 7.10
N ASN A 54 -7.29 1.67 6.50
CA ASN A 54 -8.58 1.09 6.91
C ASN A 54 -8.90 -0.12 6.04
N LEU A 55 -8.65 -1.30 6.57
CA LEU A 55 -8.89 -2.56 5.88
C LEU A 55 -9.96 -3.37 6.64
N PRO A 56 -10.69 -4.26 5.95
CA PRO A 56 -11.79 -4.98 6.62
C PRO A 56 -11.35 -5.88 7.76
N ASP A 57 -10.13 -6.36 7.74
CA ASP A 57 -9.62 -7.29 8.76
C ASP A 57 -8.56 -6.68 9.68
N GLY A 58 -8.40 -5.36 9.67
CA GLY A 58 -7.51 -4.71 10.62
C GLY A 58 -6.97 -3.37 10.15
N SER A 59 -5.96 -2.88 10.85
CA SER A 59 -5.30 -1.62 10.54
C SER A 59 -4.08 -1.84 9.66
N GLY A 60 -3.96 -1.01 8.61
CA GLY A 60 -2.76 -0.99 7.77
C GLY A 60 -1.51 -0.63 8.57
N PHE A 61 -1.63 0.17 9.63
CA PHE A 61 -0.50 0.48 10.50
C PHE A 61 0.08 -0.77 11.17
N ASP A 62 -0.78 -1.69 11.60
CA ASP A 62 -0.33 -2.95 12.20
C ASP A 62 0.40 -3.80 11.16
N PHE A 63 -0.09 -3.83 9.93
CA PHE A 63 0.58 -4.53 8.85
C PHE A 63 1.92 -3.90 8.51
N LEU A 64 2.01 -2.56 8.53
CA LEU A 64 3.29 -1.87 8.33
C LEU A 64 4.30 -2.24 9.40
N ARG A 65 3.89 -2.30 10.68
CA ARG A 65 4.77 -2.76 11.74
C ARG A 65 5.29 -4.17 11.49
N GLU A 66 4.41 -5.05 11.04
CA GLU A 66 4.77 -6.43 10.72
C GLU A 66 5.80 -6.47 9.59
N ILE A 67 5.59 -5.69 8.53
CA ILE A 67 6.53 -5.60 7.42
C ILE A 67 7.91 -5.14 7.92
N ARG A 68 7.95 -4.13 8.76
CA ARG A 68 9.21 -3.53 9.21
C ARG A 68 10.02 -4.42 10.14
N LYS A 69 9.44 -5.48 10.68
CA LYS A 69 10.19 -6.46 11.46
C LYS A 69 11.20 -7.25 10.62
N THR A 70 10.92 -7.40 9.32
CA THR A 70 11.71 -8.27 8.44
C THR A 70 12.15 -7.63 7.13
N SER A 71 11.69 -6.42 6.82
CA SER A 71 11.93 -5.83 5.50
C SER A 71 11.97 -4.31 5.55
N GLN A 72 12.78 -3.72 4.67
CA GLN A 72 12.80 -2.29 4.41
C GLN A 72 12.17 -1.96 3.06
N VAL A 73 11.31 -2.81 2.55
CA VAL A 73 10.62 -2.57 1.28
C VAL A 73 9.89 -1.22 1.33
N PRO A 74 9.96 -0.40 0.27
CA PRO A 74 9.24 0.87 0.24
C PRO A 74 7.74 0.69 0.45
N VAL A 75 7.16 1.46 1.36
CA VAL A 75 5.73 1.45 1.65
C VAL A 75 5.16 2.85 1.53
N LEU A 76 4.19 3.01 0.66
CA LEU A 76 3.43 4.25 0.51
C LEU A 76 2.03 4.03 1.10
N ILE A 77 1.67 4.82 2.09
CA ILE A 77 0.35 4.76 2.70
C ILE A 77 -0.63 5.61 1.90
N ILE A 78 -1.77 5.01 1.52
CA ILE A 78 -2.87 5.68 0.84
C ILE A 78 -4.13 5.48 1.69
N THR A 79 -4.82 6.56 2.07
CA THR A 79 -5.96 6.43 2.97
C THR A 79 -6.90 7.63 2.88
N ALA A 80 -8.18 7.40 3.23
CA ALA A 80 -9.16 8.47 3.42
C ALA A 80 -8.96 9.21 4.75
N ASN A 81 -8.13 8.66 5.64
CA ASN A 81 -7.86 9.27 6.93
C ASN A 81 -6.83 10.38 6.78
N ASP A 82 -7.27 11.64 6.85
CA ASP A 82 -6.44 12.81 6.60
C ASP A 82 -6.01 13.54 7.89
N MET A 83 -6.16 12.91 9.04
CA MET A 83 -5.74 13.52 10.31
C MET A 83 -4.22 13.54 10.41
N GLU A 84 -3.66 14.68 10.76
CA GLU A 84 -2.22 14.87 10.89
C GLU A 84 -1.57 13.85 11.81
N ILE A 85 -2.25 13.50 12.91
CA ILE A 85 -1.72 12.52 13.87
C ILE A 85 -1.53 11.14 13.22
N ASP A 86 -2.41 10.76 12.29
CA ASP A 86 -2.29 9.48 11.61
C ASP A 86 -1.17 9.49 10.58
N GLU A 87 -0.95 10.62 9.92
CA GLU A 87 0.20 10.80 9.03
C GLU A 87 1.50 10.66 9.81
N VAL A 88 1.63 11.33 10.93
CA VAL A 88 2.80 11.22 11.81
C VAL A 88 2.99 9.79 12.27
N THR A 89 1.92 9.11 12.65
CA THR A 89 1.98 7.70 13.08
C THR A 89 2.50 6.80 11.96
N GLY A 90 1.97 6.96 10.74
CA GLY A 90 2.40 6.16 9.60
C GLY A 90 3.87 6.34 9.29
N LEU A 91 4.34 7.58 9.23
CA LEU A 91 5.74 7.88 8.94
C LEU A 91 6.66 7.41 10.07
N SER A 92 6.22 7.52 11.32
CA SER A 92 6.97 7.05 12.48
C SER A 92 7.12 5.54 12.50
N LEU A 93 6.17 4.80 11.92
CA LEU A 93 6.23 3.34 11.80
C LEU A 93 7.09 2.87 10.62
N GLY A 94 7.62 3.81 9.84
CA GLY A 94 8.54 3.50 8.77
C GLY A 94 7.96 3.50 7.37
N ALA A 95 6.80 4.14 7.16
CA ALA A 95 6.30 4.39 5.81
C ALA A 95 7.20 5.41 5.12
N ASP A 96 7.38 5.25 3.81
CA ASP A 96 8.21 6.16 3.03
C ASP A 96 7.46 7.42 2.64
N ASP A 97 6.14 7.35 2.53
CA ASP A 97 5.31 8.49 2.21
C ASP A 97 3.87 8.22 2.63
N TYR A 98 3.03 9.24 2.55
CA TYR A 98 1.66 9.21 3.02
C TYR A 98 0.81 10.11 2.14
N ILE A 99 -0.21 9.55 1.48
CA ILE A 99 -1.12 10.29 0.60
C ILE A 99 -2.55 10.07 1.05
N THR A 100 -3.30 11.16 1.25
CA THR A 100 -4.71 11.09 1.64
C THR A 100 -5.63 11.01 0.44
N LYS A 101 -6.72 10.27 0.57
CA LYS A 101 -7.81 10.25 -0.42
C LYS A 101 -8.76 11.44 -0.17
N PRO A 102 -9.43 11.97 -1.19
CA PRO A 102 -9.23 11.66 -2.60
C PRO A 102 -7.91 12.26 -3.11
N PHE A 103 -7.29 11.59 -4.05
CA PHE A 103 -6.02 12.06 -4.62
C PHE A 103 -6.04 11.91 -6.14
N SER A 104 -5.17 12.68 -6.79
CA SER A 104 -4.98 12.55 -8.23
C SER A 104 -4.08 11.36 -8.52
N LEU A 105 -4.48 10.51 -9.45
CA LEU A 105 -3.64 9.41 -9.92
C LEU A 105 -2.37 9.92 -10.58
N LEU A 106 -2.39 11.14 -11.13
CA LEU A 106 -1.19 11.77 -11.65
C LEU A 106 -0.18 12.09 -10.53
N VAL A 107 -0.66 12.53 -9.37
CA VAL A 107 0.19 12.76 -8.21
C VAL A 107 0.79 11.44 -7.73
N LEU A 108 0.01 10.38 -7.71
CA LEU A 108 0.48 9.07 -7.30
C LEU A 108 1.60 8.55 -8.22
N ARG A 109 1.48 8.81 -9.52
CA ARG A 109 2.50 8.41 -10.50
C ARG A 109 3.82 9.15 -10.32
N ALA A 110 3.72 10.36 -9.85
CA ALA A 110 4.93 11.16 -9.61
C ALA A 110 5.71 10.65 -8.40
#